data_75e9f559894adaa3c867cafe030d9f8e
#
_entry.id   75e9f559894adaa3c867cafe030d9f8e
#
_cell.length_a   1.000
_cell.length_b   1.000
_cell.length_c   1.000
_cell.angle_alpha   90.00
_cell.angle_beta   90.00
_cell.angle_gamma   90.00
#
_symmetry.space_group_name_H-M   'P 1'
#
loop_
_entity.id
_entity.type
_entity.pdbx_description
1 polymer ?
#
loop_
_entity_poly.entity_id
_entity_poly.type
_entity_poly.pdbx_seq_one_letter_code
_entity_poly.pdbx_strand_id
1 'polypeptide(L)'
;MKQKSIKNIRKEFKENGIFYTPPELAKKLLEYVDIKPQSVYDPTCGAGNLLKVFPDGVKKYGQEIDEEQIKLIDIPNFTGYAGDVLVDDGFKGKEFDCIVANPPFSVRWDPELLADDERFSSCSTLPPPSKADWAFMLHILSHLSRDGVGVVLEFPGILYRGQREGKVREWFIENNYIDRVVNIPGNTFEDTAICTCIVVLKKNKRTTDIMFEDDGITKRVALEDIRKNGYGLSPSNYIQHEKVKEVIDPIQTENDARQGFIKRLRTELEFESQVCSMEKISIMPFLNTLEDVIKEFKKMEG
;
A
#
# COMPACT_ATOMS: atom_id res chain seq x y z
N MET A 1 7.56 -27.39 -18.08
CA MET A 1 7.36 -26.40 -17.01
C MET A 1 5.89 -26.46 -16.57
N LYS A 2 5.59 -26.82 -15.33
CA LYS A 2 4.21 -26.80 -14.81
C LYS A 2 3.82 -25.33 -14.60
N GLN A 3 2.81 -24.87 -15.32
CA GLN A 3 2.20 -23.57 -15.12
C GLN A 3 1.66 -23.51 -13.70
N LYS A 4 2.30 -22.72 -12.81
CA LYS A 4 1.78 -22.47 -11.46
C LYS A 4 0.43 -21.75 -11.60
N SER A 5 -0.60 -22.21 -10.88
CA SER A 5 -1.91 -21.55 -10.93
C SER A 5 -1.80 -20.15 -10.32
N ILE A 6 -2.55 -19.20 -10.86
CA ILE A 6 -2.61 -17.79 -10.37
C ILE A 6 -2.87 -17.74 -8.85
N LYS A 7 -3.66 -18.67 -8.29
CA LYS A 7 -3.89 -18.79 -6.83
C LYS A 7 -2.61 -19.13 -6.04
N ASN A 8 -1.74 -19.97 -6.57
CA ASN A 8 -0.48 -20.33 -5.90
C ASN A 8 0.54 -19.19 -5.97
N ILE A 9 0.55 -18.46 -7.08
CA ILE A 9 1.35 -17.24 -7.25
C ILE A 9 0.89 -16.20 -6.23
N ARG A 10 -0.41 -15.91 -6.11
CA ARG A 10 -0.97 -14.97 -5.12
C ARG A 10 -0.69 -15.37 -3.68
N LYS A 11 -0.62 -16.66 -3.37
CA LYS A 11 -0.31 -17.16 -2.03
C LYS A 11 1.17 -16.98 -1.70
N GLU A 12 2.07 -17.31 -2.62
CA GLU A 12 3.52 -17.08 -2.48
C GLU A 12 3.84 -15.58 -2.33
N PHE A 13 3.18 -14.70 -3.09
CA PHE A 13 3.34 -13.25 -2.96
C PHE A 13 2.89 -12.74 -1.59
N LYS A 14 1.78 -13.25 -1.07
CA LYS A 14 1.26 -12.86 0.25
C LYS A 14 2.15 -13.33 1.40
N GLU A 15 2.79 -14.47 1.25
CA GLU A 15 3.69 -15.07 2.24
C GLU A 15 5.08 -14.40 2.23
N ASN A 16 5.54 -13.91 1.07
CA ASN A 16 6.86 -13.29 0.90
C ASN A 16 6.83 -11.75 0.89
N GLY A 17 5.65 -11.11 1.06
CA GLY A 17 5.51 -9.66 1.06
C GLY A 17 5.77 -8.98 -0.30
N ILE A 18 5.84 -9.74 -1.39
CA ILE A 18 6.09 -9.21 -2.73
C ILE A 18 4.77 -8.73 -3.33
N PHE A 19 4.60 -7.42 -3.46
CA PHE A 19 3.48 -6.80 -4.16
C PHE A 19 3.96 -6.18 -5.46
N TYR A 20 3.50 -6.71 -6.59
CA TYR A 20 3.71 -6.05 -7.87
C TYR A 20 2.84 -4.79 -7.94
N THR A 21 3.48 -3.66 -8.16
CA THR A 21 2.74 -2.41 -8.41
C THR A 21 2.08 -2.50 -9.79
N PRO A 22 0.73 -2.43 -9.88
CA PRO A 22 0.05 -2.40 -11.17
C PRO A 22 0.48 -1.19 -11.99
N PRO A 23 0.50 -1.28 -13.34
CA PRO A 23 0.95 -0.17 -14.21
C PRO A 23 0.17 1.13 -13.99
N GLU A 24 -1.12 1.05 -13.68
CA GLU A 24 -1.97 2.21 -13.42
C GLU A 24 -1.61 2.89 -12.10
N LEU A 25 -1.30 2.12 -11.07
CA LEU A 25 -0.82 2.65 -9.79
C LEU A 25 0.57 3.27 -9.95
N ALA A 26 1.45 2.66 -10.75
CA ALA A 26 2.75 3.24 -11.08
C ALA A 26 2.62 4.61 -11.79
N LYS A 27 1.68 4.72 -12.74
CA LYS A 27 1.36 6.00 -13.38
C LYS A 27 0.78 7.01 -12.39
N LYS A 28 -0.05 6.56 -11.45
CA LYS A 28 -0.60 7.43 -10.40
C LYS A 28 0.49 8.01 -9.51
N LEU A 29 1.49 7.21 -9.11
CA LEU A 29 2.63 7.73 -8.35
C LEU A 29 3.39 8.79 -9.15
N LEU A 30 3.55 8.59 -10.47
CA LEU A 30 4.25 9.53 -11.34
C LEU A 30 3.57 10.92 -11.41
N GLU A 31 2.25 11.02 -11.21
CA GLU A 31 1.52 12.30 -11.15
C GLU A 31 2.04 13.23 -10.04
N TYR A 32 2.65 12.67 -9.00
CA TYR A 32 3.19 13.43 -7.87
C TYR A 32 4.70 13.75 -8.01
N VAL A 33 5.32 13.33 -9.12
CA VAL A 33 6.69 13.72 -9.48
C VAL A 33 6.62 15.05 -10.22
N ASP A 34 6.72 16.15 -9.51
CA ASP A 34 6.55 17.53 -10.04
C ASP A 34 7.85 18.15 -10.59
N ILE A 35 8.86 17.31 -10.79
CA ILE A 35 10.15 17.69 -11.39
C ILE A 35 10.42 16.86 -12.66
N LYS A 36 11.45 17.23 -13.41
CA LYS A 36 12.00 16.43 -14.52
C LYS A 36 13.29 15.77 -14.05
N PRO A 37 13.23 14.56 -13.47
CA PRO A 37 14.41 13.92 -12.89
C PRO A 37 15.37 13.44 -13.98
N GLN A 38 16.67 13.54 -13.73
CA GLN A 38 17.71 12.91 -14.52
C GLN A 38 18.07 11.52 -13.96
N SER A 39 17.77 11.30 -12.67
CA SER A 39 17.95 10.04 -11.99
C SER A 39 16.72 9.67 -11.18
N VAL A 40 16.35 8.38 -11.21
CA VAL A 40 15.29 7.80 -10.38
C VAL A 40 15.80 6.56 -9.67
N TYR A 41 15.39 6.39 -8.43
CA TYR A 41 15.73 5.24 -7.59
C TYR A 41 14.48 4.59 -7.00
N ASP A 42 14.48 3.26 -6.97
CA ASP A 42 13.50 2.46 -6.24
C ASP A 42 14.26 1.49 -5.31
N PRO A 43 14.21 1.70 -3.99
CA PRO A 43 14.92 0.89 -3.01
C PRO A 43 14.37 -0.53 -2.83
N THR A 44 13.19 -0.83 -3.39
CA THR A 44 12.49 -2.12 -3.28
C THR A 44 11.85 -2.47 -4.61
N CYS A 45 12.69 -2.48 -5.67
CA CYS A 45 12.20 -2.31 -7.04
C CYS A 45 11.45 -3.54 -7.62
N GLY A 46 11.53 -4.72 -6.97
CA GLY A 46 10.93 -5.94 -7.51
C GLY A 46 11.27 -6.15 -8.99
N ALA A 47 10.27 -6.26 -9.84
CA ALA A 47 10.43 -6.39 -11.28
C ALA A 47 10.64 -5.03 -12.02
N GLY A 48 10.90 -3.94 -11.30
CA GLY A 48 11.18 -2.62 -11.86
C GLY A 48 9.94 -1.87 -12.41
N ASN A 49 8.73 -2.24 -11.98
CA ASN A 49 7.50 -1.67 -12.55
C ASN A 49 7.37 -0.16 -12.33
N LEU A 50 7.81 0.35 -11.19
CA LEU A 50 7.83 1.80 -10.92
C LEU A 50 8.88 2.51 -11.77
N LEU A 51 9.98 1.85 -12.09
CA LEU A 51 11.05 2.44 -12.91
C LEU A 51 10.69 2.46 -14.41
N LYS A 52 9.87 1.51 -14.87
CA LYS A 52 9.43 1.40 -16.27
C LYS A 52 8.60 2.59 -16.75
N VAL A 53 7.92 3.31 -15.87
CA VAL A 53 7.08 4.46 -16.27
C VAL A 53 7.89 5.73 -16.57
N PHE A 54 9.17 5.76 -16.22
CA PHE A 54 10.05 6.88 -16.52
C PHE A 54 10.64 6.78 -17.94
N PRO A 55 10.84 7.92 -18.62
CA PRO A 55 11.44 7.95 -19.96
C PRO A 55 12.79 7.23 -20.06
N ASP A 56 13.10 6.70 -21.22
CA ASP A 56 14.34 5.94 -21.45
C ASP A 56 15.61 6.73 -21.15
N GLY A 57 15.61 8.03 -21.37
CA GLY A 57 16.75 8.92 -21.09
C GLY A 57 17.08 9.14 -19.61
N VAL A 58 16.17 8.77 -18.70
CA VAL A 58 16.38 8.89 -17.25
C VAL A 58 17.25 7.72 -16.75
N LYS A 59 18.25 8.03 -15.94
CA LYS A 59 19.07 6.99 -15.25
C LYS A 59 18.23 6.33 -14.16
N LYS A 60 18.08 5.02 -14.22
CA LYS A 60 17.26 4.22 -13.32
C LYS A 60 18.13 3.38 -12.41
N TYR A 61 17.84 3.44 -11.12
CA TYR A 61 18.53 2.66 -10.09
C TYR A 61 17.50 1.86 -9.34
N GLY A 62 17.81 0.61 -9.05
CA GLY A 62 16.91 -0.26 -8.28
C GLY A 62 17.69 -1.13 -7.32
N GLN A 63 17.15 -1.30 -6.11
CA GLN A 63 17.62 -2.30 -5.18
C GLN A 63 16.51 -3.28 -4.85
N GLU A 64 16.85 -4.55 -4.75
CA GLU A 64 15.91 -5.63 -4.45
C GLU A 64 16.63 -6.73 -3.68
N ILE A 65 15.97 -7.31 -2.70
CA ILE A 65 16.54 -8.40 -1.90
C ILE A 65 16.70 -9.69 -2.71
N ASP A 66 15.83 -9.91 -3.69
CA ASP A 66 15.84 -11.07 -4.58
C ASP A 66 16.75 -10.79 -5.79
N GLU A 67 17.94 -11.39 -5.80
CA GLU A 67 18.92 -11.26 -6.88
C GLU A 67 18.36 -11.73 -8.25
N GLU A 68 17.49 -12.73 -8.26
CA GLU A 68 16.89 -13.22 -9.51
C GLU A 68 15.94 -12.19 -10.12
N GLN A 69 15.25 -11.41 -9.31
CA GLN A 69 14.43 -10.30 -9.79
C GLN A 69 15.29 -9.23 -10.47
N ILE A 70 16.40 -8.82 -9.86
CA ILE A 70 17.33 -7.84 -10.43
C ILE A 70 17.85 -8.29 -11.80
N LYS A 71 18.22 -9.57 -11.94
CA LYS A 71 18.73 -10.13 -13.22
C LYS A 71 17.69 -10.11 -14.34
N LEU A 72 16.40 -10.13 -14.02
CA LEU A 72 15.31 -10.15 -14.98
C LEU A 72 14.86 -8.74 -15.42
N ILE A 73 15.36 -7.67 -14.78
CA ILE A 73 14.99 -6.31 -15.15
C ILE A 73 15.72 -5.90 -16.44
N ASP A 74 14.96 -5.79 -17.52
CA ASP A 74 15.43 -5.31 -18.83
C ASP A 74 14.75 -3.98 -19.17
N ILE A 75 15.33 -2.89 -18.67
CA ILE A 75 14.88 -1.52 -18.95
C ILE A 75 16.07 -0.60 -19.26
N PRO A 76 15.91 0.38 -20.16
CA PRO A 76 17.00 1.27 -20.57
C PRO A 76 17.61 2.04 -19.38
N ASN A 77 18.95 2.19 -19.40
CA ASN A 77 19.71 2.95 -18.40
C ASN A 77 19.51 2.49 -16.94
N PHE A 78 19.32 1.19 -16.75
CA PHE A 78 19.14 0.60 -15.41
C PHE A 78 20.46 0.16 -14.79
N THR A 79 20.59 0.42 -13.49
CA THR A 79 21.65 -0.09 -12.62
C THR A 79 20.97 -0.74 -11.41
N GLY A 80 21.12 -2.05 -11.27
CA GLY A 80 20.53 -2.82 -10.18
C GLY A 80 21.56 -3.19 -9.11
N TYR A 81 21.10 -3.35 -7.88
CA TYR A 81 21.85 -3.92 -6.77
C TYR A 81 20.99 -4.96 -6.04
N ALA A 82 21.56 -6.13 -5.77
CA ALA A 82 20.88 -7.19 -5.02
C ALA A 82 21.30 -7.14 -3.55
N GLY A 83 20.34 -6.98 -2.65
CA GLY A 83 20.58 -6.93 -1.20
C GLY A 83 19.42 -6.30 -0.43
N ASP A 84 19.36 -6.60 0.88
CA ASP A 84 18.39 -5.97 1.78
C ASP A 84 18.78 -4.50 2.00
N VAL A 85 18.00 -3.58 1.45
CA VAL A 85 18.29 -2.15 1.45
C VAL A 85 18.44 -1.55 2.86
N LEU A 86 17.82 -2.12 3.87
CA LEU A 86 17.94 -1.62 5.23
C LEU A 86 19.31 -1.97 5.83
N VAL A 87 19.85 -3.13 5.49
CA VAL A 87 21.11 -3.66 6.04
C VAL A 87 22.31 -3.39 5.13
N ASP A 88 22.11 -3.53 3.83
CA ASP A 88 23.16 -3.44 2.81
C ASP A 88 22.77 -2.38 1.77
N ASP A 89 23.16 -1.14 2.03
CA ASP A 89 22.89 0.02 1.19
C ASP A 89 23.78 0.02 -0.07
N GLY A 90 23.27 -0.55 -1.16
CA GLY A 90 24.00 -0.68 -2.41
C GLY A 90 24.32 0.64 -3.13
N PHE A 91 23.71 1.72 -2.71
CA PHE A 91 23.93 3.05 -3.28
C PHE A 91 24.39 4.08 -2.25
N LYS A 92 25.06 3.63 -1.20
CA LYS A 92 25.55 4.47 -0.11
C LYS A 92 26.24 5.74 -0.61
N GLY A 93 25.83 6.88 -0.06
CA GLY A 93 26.39 8.19 -0.40
C GLY A 93 25.93 8.75 -1.75
N LYS A 94 25.01 8.08 -2.47
CA LYS A 94 24.43 8.59 -3.70
C LYS A 94 23.10 9.27 -3.42
N GLU A 95 22.89 10.42 -4.05
CA GLU A 95 21.62 11.13 -4.04
C GLU A 95 20.93 11.03 -5.40
N PHE A 96 19.58 11.04 -5.37
CA PHE A 96 18.73 10.92 -6.54
C PHE A 96 17.73 12.07 -6.63
N ASP A 97 17.42 12.49 -7.85
CA ASP A 97 16.43 13.56 -8.09
C ASP A 97 15.02 13.08 -7.77
N CYS A 98 14.74 11.81 -8.06
CA CYS A 98 13.47 11.20 -7.77
C CYS A 98 13.66 9.83 -7.11
N ILE A 99 12.87 9.56 -6.08
CA ILE A 99 12.78 8.22 -5.50
C ILE A 99 11.31 7.81 -5.51
N VAL A 100 11.02 6.66 -6.10
CA VAL A 100 9.68 6.05 -6.10
C VAL A 100 9.76 4.71 -5.41
N ALA A 101 8.82 4.40 -4.55
CA ALA A 101 8.89 3.15 -3.80
C ALA A 101 7.49 2.60 -3.48
N ASN A 102 7.39 1.28 -3.49
CA ASN A 102 6.33 0.50 -2.87
C ASN A 102 6.98 -0.54 -1.95
N PRO A 103 7.48 -0.11 -0.77
CA PRO A 103 8.18 -1.01 0.14
C PRO A 103 7.24 -2.07 0.72
N PRO A 104 7.77 -3.23 1.18
CA PRO A 104 6.96 -4.24 1.82
C PRO A 104 6.39 -3.72 3.14
N PHE A 105 5.04 -3.78 3.29
CA PHE A 105 4.35 -3.19 4.43
C PHE A 105 4.55 -3.99 5.72
N SER A 106 4.85 -3.26 6.80
CA SER A 106 4.90 -3.80 8.17
C SER A 106 5.82 -5.00 8.34
N VAL A 107 6.92 -5.06 7.61
CA VAL A 107 7.94 -6.08 7.80
C VAL A 107 8.79 -5.82 9.06
N ARG A 108 9.38 -6.88 9.61
CA ARG A 108 10.31 -6.77 10.75
C ARG A 108 11.69 -6.35 10.26
N TRP A 109 12.40 -5.60 11.10
CA TRP A 109 13.77 -5.20 10.88
C TRP A 109 14.52 -5.15 12.22
N ASP A 110 15.84 -4.96 12.20
CA ASP A 110 16.65 -4.86 13.42
C ASP A 110 17.24 -3.46 13.56
N PRO A 111 16.58 -2.55 14.31
CA PRO A 111 17.07 -1.20 14.52
C PRO A 111 18.34 -1.14 15.38
N GLU A 112 18.63 -2.16 16.23
CA GLU A 112 19.78 -2.13 17.12
C GLU A 112 21.09 -2.31 16.35
N LEU A 113 21.09 -3.13 15.29
CA LEU A 113 22.22 -3.31 14.40
C LEU A 113 22.54 -2.07 13.56
N LEU A 114 21.58 -1.17 13.41
CA LEU A 114 21.64 -0.02 12.51
C LEU A 114 21.58 1.33 13.25
N ALA A 115 21.75 1.32 14.57
CA ALA A 115 21.63 2.53 15.40
C ALA A 115 22.66 3.62 15.03
N ASP A 116 23.84 3.22 14.58
CA ASP A 116 24.93 4.13 14.17
C ASP A 116 24.92 4.43 12.66
N ASP A 117 23.97 3.88 11.90
CA ASP A 117 23.86 4.17 10.48
C ASP A 117 23.33 5.59 10.26
N GLU A 118 24.06 6.37 9.47
CA GLU A 118 23.76 7.78 9.20
C GLU A 118 22.35 8.00 8.64
N ARG A 119 21.78 7.02 7.93
CA ARG A 119 20.41 7.07 7.39
C ARG A 119 19.36 7.17 8.49
N PHE A 120 19.63 6.60 9.66
CA PHE A 120 18.68 6.49 10.78
C PHE A 120 19.03 7.38 11.96
N SER A 121 20.32 7.67 12.17
CA SER A 121 20.82 8.41 13.34
C SER A 121 20.38 9.87 13.39
N SER A 122 19.95 10.46 12.26
CA SER A 122 19.39 11.82 12.23
C SER A 122 18.04 11.94 12.95
N CYS A 123 17.30 10.85 13.07
CA CYS A 123 16.05 10.78 13.82
C CYS A 123 16.34 10.31 15.26
N SER A 124 15.93 11.09 16.26
CA SER A 124 16.15 10.79 17.67
C SER A 124 15.46 9.50 18.16
N THR A 125 14.55 8.96 17.38
CA THR A 125 13.81 7.74 17.69
C THR A 125 13.82 6.81 16.48
N LEU A 126 14.34 5.59 16.65
CA LEU A 126 14.28 4.58 15.62
C LEU A 126 12.85 3.97 15.54
N PRO A 127 12.37 3.62 14.33
CA PRO A 127 11.14 2.87 14.15
C PRO A 127 11.12 1.57 14.95
N PRO A 128 9.94 1.03 15.31
CA PRO A 128 9.88 -0.19 16.10
C PRO A 128 10.38 -1.42 15.31
N PRO A 129 11.01 -2.42 15.97
CA PRO A 129 11.51 -3.63 15.29
C PRO A 129 10.43 -4.43 14.54
N SER A 130 9.18 -4.26 14.94
CA SER A 130 8.05 -4.98 14.34
C SER A 130 7.56 -4.40 13.00
N LYS A 131 8.03 -3.18 12.62
CA LYS A 131 7.54 -2.45 11.46
C LYS A 131 8.61 -1.52 10.89
N ALA A 132 9.09 -1.87 9.71
CA ALA A 132 10.13 -1.12 9.01
C ALA A 132 9.62 0.05 8.17
N ASP A 133 8.29 0.27 8.12
CA ASP A 133 7.67 1.28 7.24
C ASP A 133 8.44 2.63 7.32
N TRP A 134 8.62 3.17 8.52
CA TRP A 134 9.40 4.41 8.71
C TRP A 134 10.92 4.25 8.52
N ALA A 135 11.47 3.04 8.56
CA ALA A 135 12.88 2.83 8.24
C ALA A 135 13.12 2.99 6.73
N PHE A 136 12.22 2.46 5.89
CA PHE A 136 12.24 2.74 4.45
C PHE A 136 12.10 4.24 4.16
N MET A 137 11.21 4.94 4.87
CA MET A 137 11.06 6.39 4.70
C MET A 137 12.35 7.16 5.06
N LEU A 138 13.05 6.78 6.12
CA LEU A 138 14.34 7.36 6.52
C LEU A 138 15.42 7.07 5.46
N HIS A 139 15.50 5.83 4.96
CA HIS A 139 16.39 5.46 3.86
C HIS A 139 16.12 6.31 2.61
N ILE A 140 14.86 6.43 2.20
CA ILE A 140 14.45 7.24 1.05
C ILE A 140 14.87 8.70 1.26
N LEU A 141 14.59 9.27 2.44
CA LEU A 141 14.96 10.64 2.74
C LEU A 141 16.47 10.85 2.68
N SER A 142 17.29 9.91 3.16
CA SER A 142 18.75 10.02 3.15
C SER A 142 19.32 10.13 1.73
N HIS A 143 18.75 9.36 0.80
CA HIS A 143 19.15 9.31 -0.60
C HIS A 143 18.48 10.37 -1.49
N LEU A 144 17.55 11.14 -0.97
CA LEU A 144 16.90 12.18 -1.74
C LEU A 144 17.83 13.38 -1.91
N SER A 145 18.02 13.88 -3.12
CA SER A 145 18.76 15.12 -3.37
C SER A 145 18.02 16.31 -2.74
N ARG A 146 18.72 17.43 -2.58
CA ARG A 146 18.17 18.62 -1.93
C ARG A 146 16.85 19.09 -2.53
N ASP A 147 16.75 19.12 -3.83
CA ASP A 147 15.56 19.59 -4.58
C ASP A 147 14.78 18.39 -5.18
N GLY A 148 15.08 17.19 -4.73
CA GLY A 148 14.45 15.98 -5.19
C GLY A 148 13.06 15.73 -4.59
N VAL A 149 12.34 14.76 -5.18
CA VAL A 149 11.03 14.32 -4.76
C VAL A 149 11.00 12.81 -4.49
N GLY A 150 10.54 12.42 -3.31
CA GLY A 150 10.25 11.03 -2.95
C GLY A 150 8.75 10.77 -3.01
N VAL A 151 8.31 9.75 -3.75
CA VAL A 151 6.90 9.38 -3.84
C VAL A 151 6.76 7.92 -3.39
N VAL A 152 6.17 7.73 -2.22
CA VAL A 152 6.17 6.43 -1.54
C VAL A 152 4.75 5.95 -1.34
N LEU A 153 4.46 4.74 -1.82
CA LEU A 153 3.20 4.04 -1.52
C LEU A 153 3.35 3.35 -0.17
N GLU A 154 2.38 3.56 0.70
CA GLU A 154 2.43 3.05 2.07
C GLU A 154 1.07 2.50 2.53
N PHE A 155 1.12 1.69 3.59
CA PHE A 155 -0.09 1.29 4.28
C PHE A 155 -0.59 2.44 5.19
N PRO A 156 -1.92 2.73 5.23
CA PRO A 156 -2.44 3.90 5.96
C PRO A 156 -2.09 3.95 7.45
N GLY A 157 -1.69 2.83 8.03
CA GLY A 157 -1.21 2.78 9.42
C GLY A 157 -0.05 3.72 9.73
N ILE A 158 0.83 4.01 8.77
CA ILE A 158 1.95 4.96 8.93
C ILE A 158 1.45 6.36 9.29
N LEU A 159 0.23 6.72 8.89
CA LEU A 159 -0.34 8.06 9.07
C LEU A 159 -0.84 8.34 10.50
N TYR A 160 -1.15 7.30 11.29
CA TYR A 160 -1.82 7.49 12.60
C TYR A 160 -1.29 6.64 13.74
N ARG A 161 -0.49 5.58 13.49
CA ARG A 161 0.05 4.77 14.59
C ARG A 161 0.87 5.62 15.54
N GLY A 162 0.74 5.32 16.84
CA GLY A 162 1.39 6.04 17.93
C GLY A 162 2.77 5.50 18.31
N GLN A 163 3.21 5.77 19.53
CA GLN A 163 4.46 5.32 20.11
C GLN A 163 5.69 5.72 19.26
N ARG A 164 6.62 4.79 18.97
CA ARG A 164 7.83 5.08 18.20
C ARG A 164 7.52 5.58 16.78
N GLU A 165 6.54 4.97 16.10
CA GLU A 165 6.13 5.44 14.77
C GLU A 165 5.59 6.88 14.80
N GLY A 166 4.81 7.23 15.84
CA GLY A 166 4.32 8.59 16.05
C GLY A 166 5.45 9.62 16.22
N LYS A 167 6.51 9.27 16.98
CA LYS A 167 7.69 10.15 17.17
C LYS A 167 8.50 10.33 15.88
N VAL A 168 8.68 9.28 15.09
CA VAL A 168 9.36 9.38 13.79
C VAL A 168 8.54 10.25 12.84
N ARG A 169 7.22 10.06 12.78
CA ARG A 169 6.31 10.89 11.98
C ARG A 169 6.36 12.36 12.39
N GLU A 170 6.33 12.64 13.69
CA GLU A 170 6.51 13.99 14.24
C GLU A 170 7.83 14.60 13.77
N TRP A 171 8.93 13.84 13.84
CA TRP A 171 10.24 14.28 13.36
C TRP A 171 10.22 14.65 11.86
N PHE A 172 9.60 13.83 11.00
CA PHE A 172 9.46 14.15 9.58
C PHE A 172 8.66 15.43 9.35
N ILE A 173 7.60 15.65 10.12
CA ILE A 173 6.72 16.81 10.00
C ILE A 173 7.45 18.07 10.47
N GLU A 174 8.09 18.04 11.65
CA GLU A 174 8.78 19.19 12.24
C GLU A 174 10.01 19.62 11.42
N ASN A 175 10.68 18.68 10.76
CA ASN A 175 11.77 18.97 9.82
C ASN A 175 11.27 19.32 8.40
N ASN A 176 9.96 19.45 8.23
CA ASN A 176 9.32 19.90 6.97
C ASN A 176 9.60 18.98 5.77
N TYR A 177 9.70 17.66 5.97
CA TYR A 177 9.98 16.71 4.90
C TYR A 177 8.74 16.14 4.21
N ILE A 178 7.55 16.22 4.80
CA ILE A 178 6.31 15.73 4.19
C ILE A 178 5.64 16.85 3.40
N ASP A 179 5.51 16.67 2.09
CA ASP A 179 4.88 17.63 1.19
C ASP A 179 3.39 17.35 0.98
N ARG A 180 3.05 16.09 0.76
CA ARG A 180 1.68 15.67 0.44
C ARG A 180 1.37 14.28 1.01
N VAL A 181 0.11 14.08 1.35
CA VAL A 181 -0.46 12.77 1.70
C VAL A 181 -1.74 12.57 0.90
N VAL A 182 -1.81 11.44 0.19
CA VAL A 182 -2.94 11.08 -0.67
C VAL A 182 -3.56 9.78 -0.18
N ASN A 183 -4.86 9.77 0.00
CA ASN A 183 -5.60 8.54 0.27
C ASN A 183 -5.87 7.80 -1.05
N ILE A 184 -5.59 6.50 -1.08
CA ILE A 184 -5.93 5.62 -2.19
C ILE A 184 -6.91 4.58 -1.67
N PRO A 185 -8.21 4.71 -1.97
CA PRO A 185 -9.22 3.76 -1.54
C PRO A 185 -8.93 2.34 -2.05
N GLY A 186 -9.31 1.32 -1.30
CA GLY A 186 -9.24 -0.06 -1.76
C GLY A 186 -10.10 -0.26 -3.00
N ASN A 187 -9.70 -1.22 -3.83
CA ASN A 187 -10.33 -1.51 -5.13
C ASN A 187 -10.26 -0.37 -6.17
N THR A 188 -9.44 0.65 -5.96
CA THR A 188 -9.18 1.71 -6.95
C THR A 188 -8.45 1.15 -8.19
N PHE A 189 -7.63 0.14 -8.01
CA PHE A 189 -6.89 -0.55 -9.07
C PHE A 189 -7.21 -2.04 -9.05
N GLU A 190 -7.19 -2.68 -10.23
CA GLU A 190 -7.34 -4.13 -10.34
C GLU A 190 -6.33 -4.84 -9.41
N ASP A 191 -6.77 -5.87 -8.72
CA ASP A 191 -5.98 -6.67 -7.77
C ASP A 191 -5.56 -5.97 -6.45
N THR A 192 -5.95 -4.72 -6.18
CA THR A 192 -5.65 -4.01 -4.93
C THR A 192 -6.89 -3.82 -4.05
N ALA A 193 -7.27 -4.87 -3.33
CA ALA A 193 -8.37 -4.77 -2.35
C ALA A 193 -8.00 -3.96 -1.08
N ILE A 194 -6.72 -3.63 -0.90
CA ILE A 194 -6.19 -2.98 0.30
C ILE A 194 -6.14 -1.48 0.08
N CYS A 195 -6.70 -0.71 1.04
CA CYS A 195 -6.49 0.74 1.08
C CYS A 195 -4.99 1.03 1.27
N THR A 196 -4.47 1.98 0.51
CA THR A 196 -3.10 2.47 0.61
C THR A 196 -3.07 4.00 0.70
N CYS A 197 -1.91 4.57 0.92
CA CYS A 197 -1.72 6.01 0.83
C CYS A 197 -0.41 6.32 0.09
N ILE A 198 -0.34 7.48 -0.54
CA ILE A 198 0.91 8.01 -1.09
C ILE A 198 1.41 9.09 -0.15
N VAL A 199 2.69 9.01 0.23
CA VAL A 199 3.38 10.06 0.97
C VAL A 199 4.45 10.65 0.06
N VAL A 200 4.38 11.96 -0.15
CA VAL A 200 5.36 12.70 -0.94
C VAL A 200 6.35 13.40 -0.02
N LEU A 201 7.63 13.13 -0.22
CA LEU A 201 8.75 13.68 0.54
C LEU A 201 9.52 14.72 -0.28
N LYS A 202 9.94 15.81 0.38
CA LYS A 202 10.84 16.82 -0.17
C LYS A 202 11.76 17.36 0.93
N LYS A 203 13.05 17.54 0.65
CA LYS A 203 13.99 18.16 1.60
C LYS A 203 13.91 19.69 1.61
N ASN A 204 13.59 20.30 0.49
CA ASN A 204 13.64 21.76 0.31
C ASN A 204 12.24 22.34 0.01
N LYS A 205 11.31 22.15 0.94
CA LYS A 205 9.99 22.79 0.84
C LYS A 205 10.06 24.28 1.14
N ARG A 206 9.26 25.07 0.41
CA ARG A 206 9.14 26.52 0.63
C ARG A 206 8.13 26.91 1.71
N THR A 207 7.18 26.01 2.02
CA THR A 207 6.13 26.23 3.02
C THR A 207 6.13 25.07 4.02
N THR A 208 5.60 25.28 5.21
CA THR A 208 5.47 24.26 6.25
C THR A 208 4.15 23.49 6.18
N ASP A 209 3.25 23.94 5.30
CA ASP A 209 1.95 23.28 5.12
C ASP A 209 2.12 21.90 4.46
N ILE A 210 1.19 21.01 4.73
CA ILE A 210 1.08 19.70 4.05
C ILE A 210 -0.20 19.70 3.20
N MET A 211 -0.10 19.19 1.97
CA MET A 211 -1.25 18.98 1.10
C MET A 211 -1.86 17.62 1.40
N PHE A 212 -3.14 17.57 1.67
CA PHE A 212 -3.92 16.35 1.77
C PHE A 212 -4.81 16.18 0.57
N GLU A 213 -4.95 14.94 0.10
CA GLU A 213 -5.82 14.58 -1.04
C GLU A 213 -6.62 13.32 -0.69
N ASP A 214 -7.94 13.36 -0.92
CA ASP A 214 -8.84 12.25 -0.70
C ASP A 214 -10.03 12.36 -1.68
N ASP A 215 -10.23 11.32 -2.48
CA ASP A 215 -11.31 11.25 -3.48
C ASP A 215 -11.44 12.51 -4.35
N GLY A 216 -10.30 12.98 -4.88
CA GLY A 216 -10.23 14.17 -5.74
C GLY A 216 -10.34 15.52 -5.02
N ILE A 217 -10.64 15.53 -3.72
CA ILE A 217 -10.65 16.75 -2.90
C ILE A 217 -9.24 16.98 -2.36
N THR A 218 -8.74 18.20 -2.53
CA THR A 218 -7.43 18.60 -1.99
C THR A 218 -7.59 19.68 -0.95
N LYS A 219 -6.79 19.61 0.13
CA LYS A 219 -6.75 20.63 1.18
C LYS A 219 -5.33 20.84 1.68
N ARG A 220 -4.91 22.10 1.69
CA ARG A 220 -3.66 22.52 2.33
C ARG A 220 -3.89 22.76 3.82
N VAL A 221 -3.10 22.15 4.68
CA VAL A 221 -3.23 22.19 6.13
C VAL A 221 -1.96 22.76 6.74
N ALA A 222 -2.11 23.79 7.56
CA ALA A 222 -1.01 24.43 8.25
C ALA A 222 -0.39 23.49 9.32
N LEU A 223 0.91 23.62 9.54
CA LEU A 223 1.66 22.84 10.55
C LEU A 223 1.01 22.91 11.93
N GLU A 224 0.51 24.08 12.34
CA GLU A 224 -0.15 24.27 13.63
C GLU A 224 -1.40 23.38 13.81
N ASP A 225 -2.18 23.17 12.76
CA ASP A 225 -3.37 22.33 12.83
C ASP A 225 -3.00 20.84 12.84
N ILE A 226 -1.87 20.47 12.20
CA ILE A 226 -1.31 19.12 12.27
C ILE A 226 -0.80 18.82 13.69
N ARG A 227 -0.11 19.78 14.32
CA ARG A 227 0.33 19.70 15.72
C ARG A 227 -0.84 19.51 16.68
N LYS A 228 -1.90 20.33 16.54
CA LYS A 228 -3.13 20.22 17.35
C LYS A 228 -3.81 18.85 17.20
N ASN A 229 -3.66 18.21 16.02
CA ASN A 229 -4.18 16.86 15.75
C ASN A 229 -3.18 15.74 16.12
N GLY A 230 -2.20 16.02 16.97
CA GLY A 230 -1.24 15.02 17.46
C GLY A 230 -0.38 14.42 16.34
N TYR A 231 -0.04 15.21 15.33
CA TYR A 231 0.74 14.81 14.16
C TYR A 231 0.11 13.68 13.34
N GLY A 232 -1.21 13.49 13.45
CA GLY A 232 -1.94 12.55 12.60
C GLY A 232 -1.98 13.05 11.16
N LEU A 233 -1.70 12.17 10.19
CA LEU A 233 -1.65 12.50 8.76
C LEU A 233 -2.77 11.85 7.95
N SER A 234 -3.79 11.28 8.59
CA SER A 234 -4.92 10.70 7.85
C SER A 234 -5.72 11.81 7.15
N PRO A 235 -5.90 11.77 5.82
CA PRO A 235 -6.63 12.80 5.09
C PRO A 235 -8.04 13.05 5.62
N SER A 236 -8.73 12.02 6.10
CA SER A 236 -10.07 12.11 6.71
C SER A 236 -10.13 13.00 7.97
N ASN A 237 -9.01 13.30 8.61
CA ASN A 237 -8.97 14.24 9.72
C ASN A 237 -9.11 15.71 9.26
N TYR A 238 -8.83 15.97 7.99
CA TYR A 238 -8.73 17.32 7.44
C TYR A 238 -9.73 17.59 6.32
N ILE A 239 -10.06 16.57 5.54
CA ILE A 239 -11.01 16.64 4.42
C ILE A 239 -12.35 16.05 4.90
N GLN A 240 -13.40 16.82 4.74
CA GLN A 240 -14.77 16.37 5.01
C GLN A 240 -15.45 16.08 3.67
N HIS A 241 -15.86 14.85 3.48
CA HIS A 241 -16.76 14.50 2.38
C HIS A 241 -18.18 14.88 2.79
N GLU A 242 -18.89 15.60 1.95
CA GLU A 242 -20.32 15.75 2.12
C GLU A 242 -20.93 14.35 2.11
N LYS A 243 -21.50 13.94 3.23
CA LYS A 243 -22.29 12.72 3.27
C LYS A 243 -23.51 12.99 2.41
N VAL A 244 -23.46 12.61 1.15
CA VAL A 244 -24.68 12.42 0.38
C VAL A 244 -25.49 11.44 1.21
N LYS A 245 -26.56 11.92 1.86
CA LYS A 245 -27.53 11.02 2.46
C LYS A 245 -28.11 10.25 1.28
N GLU A 246 -27.54 9.07 1.00
CA GLU A 246 -28.24 8.11 0.19
C GLU A 246 -29.62 7.98 0.81
N VAL A 247 -30.63 8.35 0.06
CA VAL A 247 -32.01 8.03 0.44
C VAL A 247 -32.09 6.52 0.29
N ILE A 248 -31.75 5.84 1.38
CA ILE A 248 -31.84 4.38 1.45
C ILE A 248 -33.32 4.09 1.34
N ASP A 249 -33.75 3.58 0.19
CA ASP A 249 -35.06 2.98 0.07
C ASP A 249 -35.08 1.67 0.87
N PRO A 250 -35.81 1.61 2.00
CA PRO A 250 -35.82 0.43 2.86
C PRO A 250 -36.28 -0.83 2.10
N ILE A 251 -37.21 -0.66 1.14
CA ILE A 251 -37.77 -1.75 0.35
C ILE A 251 -36.73 -2.28 -0.62
N GLN A 252 -35.99 -1.38 -1.29
CA GLN A 252 -34.91 -1.79 -2.19
C GLN A 252 -33.76 -2.47 -1.42
N THR A 253 -33.38 -1.94 -0.26
CA THR A 253 -32.33 -2.52 0.59
C THR A 253 -32.72 -3.92 1.08
N GLU A 254 -33.97 -4.12 1.49
CA GLU A 254 -34.49 -5.43 1.90
C GLU A 254 -34.47 -6.41 0.71
N ASN A 255 -34.89 -5.99 -0.47
CA ASN A 255 -34.86 -6.81 -1.67
C ASN A 255 -33.42 -7.20 -2.06
N ASP A 256 -32.49 -6.27 -2.01
CA ASP A 256 -31.08 -6.53 -2.30
C ASP A 256 -30.45 -7.50 -1.29
N ALA A 257 -30.79 -7.36 -0.01
CA ALA A 257 -30.37 -8.29 1.04
C ALA A 257 -30.91 -9.72 0.81
N ARG A 258 -32.20 -9.83 0.44
CA ARG A 258 -32.85 -11.12 0.08
C ARG A 258 -32.19 -11.74 -1.14
N GLN A 259 -31.95 -10.98 -2.19
CA GLN A 259 -31.25 -11.46 -3.40
C GLN A 259 -29.81 -11.92 -3.08
N GLY A 260 -29.08 -11.16 -2.25
CA GLY A 260 -27.74 -11.53 -1.78
C GLY A 260 -27.74 -12.82 -0.97
N PHE A 261 -28.75 -13.06 -0.14
CA PHE A 261 -28.92 -14.30 0.60
C PHE A 261 -29.18 -15.49 -0.33
N ILE A 262 -30.11 -15.34 -1.28
CA ILE A 262 -30.44 -16.40 -2.26
C ILE A 262 -29.20 -16.74 -3.10
N LYS A 263 -28.42 -15.74 -3.51
CA LYS A 263 -27.18 -15.96 -4.28
C LYS A 263 -26.15 -16.77 -3.46
N ARG A 264 -25.94 -16.43 -2.17
CA ARG A 264 -25.03 -17.18 -1.28
C ARG A 264 -25.51 -18.61 -1.10
N LEU A 265 -26.79 -18.82 -0.79
CA LEU A 265 -27.36 -20.16 -0.63
C LEU A 265 -27.17 -21.01 -1.89
N ARG A 266 -27.35 -20.43 -3.06
CA ARG A 266 -27.14 -21.13 -4.33
C ARG A 266 -25.67 -21.55 -4.50
N THR A 267 -24.73 -20.65 -4.19
CA THR A 267 -23.29 -20.95 -4.25
C THR A 267 -22.88 -22.06 -3.26
N GLU A 268 -23.44 -22.05 -2.04
CA GLU A 268 -23.21 -23.10 -1.05
C GLU A 268 -23.75 -24.46 -1.51
N LEU A 269 -24.95 -24.49 -2.08
CA LEU A 269 -25.53 -25.70 -2.64
C LEU A 269 -24.73 -26.27 -3.82
N GLU A 270 -24.23 -25.39 -4.70
CA GLU A 270 -23.35 -25.78 -5.80
C GLU A 270 -22.02 -26.37 -5.28
N PHE A 271 -21.44 -25.76 -4.24
CA PHE A 271 -20.23 -26.25 -3.60
C PHE A 271 -20.45 -27.63 -2.95
N GLU A 272 -21.51 -27.78 -2.15
CA GLU A 272 -21.87 -29.07 -1.50
C GLU A 272 -22.14 -30.15 -2.55
N SER A 273 -22.81 -29.80 -3.64
CA SER A 273 -23.03 -30.74 -4.76
C SER A 273 -21.73 -31.21 -5.39
N GLN A 274 -20.75 -30.31 -5.55
CA GLN A 274 -19.43 -30.68 -6.07
C GLN A 274 -18.66 -31.58 -5.11
N VAL A 275 -18.65 -31.27 -3.80
CA VAL A 275 -18.00 -32.08 -2.76
C VAL A 275 -18.62 -33.47 -2.72
N CYS A 276 -19.94 -33.57 -2.66
CA CYS A 276 -20.66 -34.85 -2.68
C CYS A 276 -20.32 -35.67 -3.93
N SER A 277 -20.22 -35.04 -5.10
CA SER A 277 -19.83 -35.71 -6.33
C SER A 277 -18.41 -36.23 -6.30
N MET A 278 -17.47 -35.46 -5.73
CA MET A 278 -16.06 -35.88 -5.57
C MET A 278 -15.91 -37.05 -4.61
N GLU A 279 -16.66 -37.05 -3.51
CA GLU A 279 -16.64 -38.09 -2.49
C GLU A 279 -17.56 -39.29 -2.80
N LYS A 280 -18.30 -39.23 -3.92
CA LYS A 280 -19.27 -40.24 -4.36
C LYS A 280 -20.38 -40.50 -3.35
N ILE A 281 -20.82 -39.48 -2.62
CA ILE A 281 -21.93 -39.50 -1.68
C ILE A 281 -23.13 -38.73 -2.23
N SER A 282 -24.32 -39.01 -1.70
CA SER A 282 -25.55 -38.34 -2.13
C SER A 282 -25.74 -36.99 -1.40
N ILE A 283 -26.06 -35.96 -2.10
CA ILE A 283 -26.46 -34.66 -1.55
C ILE A 283 -27.90 -34.66 -1.00
N MET A 284 -28.69 -35.66 -1.32
CA MET A 284 -30.15 -35.74 -0.96
C MET A 284 -30.42 -35.60 0.53
N PRO A 285 -29.65 -36.21 1.48
CA PRO A 285 -29.88 -35.99 2.90
C PRO A 285 -29.82 -34.54 3.32
N PHE A 286 -28.90 -33.77 2.75
CA PHE A 286 -28.75 -32.35 3.01
C PHE A 286 -29.93 -31.55 2.46
N LEU A 287 -30.35 -31.80 1.20
CA LEU A 287 -31.50 -31.15 0.58
C LEU A 287 -32.82 -31.46 1.36
N ASN A 288 -33.02 -32.67 1.83
CA ASN A 288 -34.17 -33.04 2.63
C ASN A 288 -34.23 -32.25 3.96
N THR A 289 -33.08 -32.08 4.62
CA THR A 289 -33.00 -31.26 5.83
C THR A 289 -33.34 -29.81 5.56
N LEU A 290 -32.90 -29.27 4.44
CA LEU A 290 -33.21 -27.90 4.01
C LEU A 290 -34.71 -27.72 3.73
N GLU A 291 -35.33 -28.68 3.06
CA GLU A 291 -36.78 -28.68 2.83
C GLU A 291 -37.59 -28.72 4.13
N ASP A 292 -37.15 -29.51 5.13
CA ASP A 292 -37.82 -29.58 6.40
C ASP A 292 -37.74 -28.27 7.18
N VAL A 293 -36.58 -27.61 7.19
CA VAL A 293 -36.42 -26.26 7.75
C VAL A 293 -37.37 -25.26 7.03
N ILE A 294 -37.46 -25.29 5.71
CA ILE A 294 -38.37 -24.42 4.96
C ILE A 294 -39.84 -24.72 5.36
N LYS A 295 -40.22 -25.97 5.52
CA LYS A 295 -41.57 -26.36 5.96
C LYS A 295 -41.90 -25.86 7.36
N GLU A 296 -40.93 -25.92 8.29
CA GLU A 296 -41.09 -25.38 9.65
C GLU A 296 -41.37 -23.88 9.63
N PHE A 297 -40.59 -23.09 8.87
CA PHE A 297 -40.79 -21.65 8.75
C PHE A 297 -42.14 -21.30 8.11
N LYS A 298 -42.58 -22.06 7.10
CA LYS A 298 -43.91 -21.84 6.47
C LYS A 298 -45.07 -22.10 7.45
N LYS A 299 -44.89 -22.98 8.44
CA LYS A 299 -45.92 -23.21 9.49
C LYS A 299 -45.95 -22.10 10.54
N MET A 300 -44.90 -21.29 10.65
CA MET A 300 -44.84 -20.17 11.61
C MET A 300 -45.51 -18.89 11.02
N GLU A 301 -45.67 -18.81 9.70
CA GLU A 301 -46.30 -17.66 9.03
C GLU A 301 -47.79 -17.88 8.72
N GLY A 302 -48.33 -19.06 8.93
CA GLY A 302 -49.79 -19.37 8.73
C GLY A 302 -50.48 -19.62 10.03
#